data_6881ad26893f2c3afb580a1b7a989710
#
_entry.id   6881ad26893f2c3afb580a1b7a989710
#
_cell.length_a   1.000
_cell.length_b   1.000
_cell.length_c   1.000
_cell.angle_alpha   90.00
_cell.angle_beta   90.00
_cell.angle_gamma   90.00
#
_symmetry.space_group_name_H-M   'P 1'
#
loop_
_entity.id
_entity.type
_entity.pdbx_description
1 polymer ?
#
loop_
_entity_poly.entity_id
_entity_poly.type
_entity_poly.pdbx_seq_one_letter_code
_entity_poly.pdbx_strand_id
1 'polypeptide(L)'
;MTLPNWPRIPPAHGAIQLRPIERRDVDMARKLSTDPYVPLTGSLPGNASKAEASSWVRRQQGRHAEGRGFSFAIARQDDDYAVGHCGLWLKDLDTGRATAGYAIVPSDRGCGYATDALSALTEFGLSIPEVLRIDLYIEPWNIPSLRTAERGGYLRGQLVVGHQAIGGRLRDMIEYSIWRPIDD
;
A
#
# COMPACT_ATOMS: atom_id res chain seq x y z
N MET A 1 17.66 -9.73 -8.16
CA MET A 1 17.76 -9.68 -6.68
C MET A 1 16.64 -10.55 -6.11
N THR A 2 16.95 -11.42 -5.14
CA THR A 2 15.92 -12.25 -4.48
C THR A 2 15.28 -11.40 -3.39
N LEU A 3 13.95 -11.25 -3.41
CA LEU A 3 13.24 -10.53 -2.36
C LEU A 3 13.34 -11.27 -1.01
N PRO A 4 13.25 -10.55 0.11
CA PRO A 4 13.09 -11.15 1.43
C PRO A 4 11.88 -12.10 1.46
N ASN A 5 11.95 -13.11 2.31
CA ASN A 5 10.81 -14.01 2.51
C ASN A 5 9.60 -13.27 3.08
N TRP A 6 8.40 -13.81 2.85
CA TRP A 6 7.21 -13.36 3.54
C TRP A 6 7.39 -13.41 5.06
N PRO A 7 6.88 -12.41 5.79
CA PRO A 7 6.95 -12.41 7.24
C PRO A 7 6.21 -13.63 7.81
N ARG A 8 6.81 -14.33 8.76
CA ARG A 8 6.21 -15.50 9.41
C ARG A 8 5.03 -15.12 10.29
N ILE A 9 5.11 -13.94 10.90
CA ILE A 9 4.04 -13.34 11.70
C ILE A 9 3.50 -12.17 10.88
N PRO A 10 2.18 -12.08 10.65
CA PRO A 10 1.59 -10.96 9.95
C PRO A 10 1.97 -9.63 10.61
N PRO A 11 2.52 -8.65 9.87
CA PRO A 11 2.72 -7.32 10.40
C PRO A 11 1.38 -6.75 10.88
N ALA A 12 1.36 -6.18 12.08
CA ALA A 12 0.12 -5.71 12.69
C ALA A 12 0.34 -4.41 13.47
N HIS A 13 -0.66 -3.54 13.46
CA HIS A 13 -0.69 -2.31 14.24
C HIS A 13 -2.14 -1.93 14.52
N GLY A 14 -2.44 -1.44 15.74
CA GLY A 14 -3.80 -1.05 16.12
C GLY A 14 -4.82 -2.17 15.90
N ALA A 15 -5.84 -1.89 15.10
CA ALA A 15 -6.90 -2.85 14.79
C ALA A 15 -6.60 -3.73 13.56
N ILE A 16 -5.46 -3.52 12.88
CA ILE A 16 -5.16 -4.10 11.57
C ILE A 16 -4.00 -5.10 11.62
N GLN A 17 -4.09 -6.13 10.79
CA GLN A 17 -2.99 -6.99 10.38
C GLN A 17 -2.85 -6.98 8.86
N LEU A 18 -1.63 -7.22 8.38
CA LEU A 18 -1.29 -7.34 6.96
C LEU A 18 -1.00 -8.80 6.66
N ARG A 19 -1.84 -9.42 5.84
CA ARG A 19 -1.64 -10.80 5.40
C ARG A 19 -1.54 -10.90 3.88
N PRO A 20 -0.98 -11.98 3.33
CA PRO A 20 -1.03 -12.21 1.89
C PRO A 20 -2.47 -12.10 1.39
N ILE A 21 -2.62 -11.52 0.19
CA ILE A 21 -3.93 -11.43 -0.44
C ILE A 21 -4.39 -12.83 -0.90
N GLU A 22 -5.65 -13.17 -0.70
CA GLU A 22 -6.21 -14.48 -0.94
C GLU A 22 -7.41 -14.44 -1.89
N ARG A 23 -7.84 -15.60 -2.40
CA ARG A 23 -9.02 -15.69 -3.28
C ARG A 23 -10.30 -15.18 -2.60
N ARG A 24 -10.42 -15.28 -1.29
CA ARG A 24 -11.55 -14.75 -0.51
C ARG A 24 -11.62 -13.22 -0.52
N ASP A 25 -10.54 -12.52 -0.89
CA ASP A 25 -10.49 -11.05 -0.91
C ASP A 25 -11.04 -10.44 -2.22
N VAL A 26 -11.64 -11.24 -3.10
CA VAL A 26 -12.26 -10.77 -4.34
C VAL A 26 -13.37 -9.75 -4.06
N ASP A 27 -14.15 -9.92 -3.00
CA ASP A 27 -15.21 -8.96 -2.65
C ASP A 27 -14.64 -7.64 -2.12
N MET A 28 -13.53 -7.67 -1.39
CA MET A 28 -12.77 -6.46 -1.03
C MET A 28 -12.31 -5.73 -2.29
N ALA A 29 -11.71 -6.44 -3.26
CA ALA A 29 -11.27 -5.84 -4.52
C ALA A 29 -12.43 -5.22 -5.31
N ARG A 30 -13.60 -5.88 -5.37
CA ARG A 30 -14.80 -5.33 -5.99
C ARG A 30 -15.25 -4.03 -5.30
N LYS A 31 -15.27 -4.00 -3.97
CA LYS A 31 -15.62 -2.80 -3.19
C LYS A 31 -14.60 -1.67 -3.41
N LEU A 32 -13.29 -1.96 -3.46
CA LEU A 32 -12.28 -0.97 -3.82
C LEU A 32 -12.50 -0.38 -5.22
N SER A 33 -12.96 -1.20 -6.16
CA SER A 33 -13.18 -0.77 -7.54
C SER A 33 -14.36 0.19 -7.73
N THR A 34 -15.21 0.35 -6.72
CA THR A 34 -16.31 1.34 -6.75
C THR A 34 -15.85 2.75 -6.42
N ASP A 35 -14.64 2.91 -5.89
CA ASP A 35 -14.05 4.23 -5.65
C ASP A 35 -13.67 4.87 -6.99
N PRO A 36 -13.98 6.16 -7.20
CA PRO A 36 -13.67 6.82 -8.46
C PRO A 36 -12.17 7.06 -8.70
N TYR A 37 -11.35 7.02 -7.66
CA TYR A 37 -9.92 7.32 -7.72
C TYR A 37 -9.03 6.06 -7.70
N VAL A 38 -9.33 5.10 -6.84
CA VAL A 38 -8.48 3.89 -6.66
C VAL A 38 -8.20 3.18 -7.99
N PRO A 39 -9.18 2.93 -8.88
CA PRO A 39 -8.92 2.31 -10.17
C PRO A 39 -7.97 3.09 -11.08
N LEU A 40 -7.92 4.41 -10.94
CA LEU A 40 -7.04 5.25 -11.75
C LEU A 40 -5.57 5.11 -11.37
N THR A 41 -5.29 4.66 -10.14
CA THR A 41 -3.92 4.58 -9.59
C THR A 41 -3.21 3.27 -9.89
N GLY A 42 -3.90 2.28 -10.45
CA GLY A 42 -3.34 0.95 -10.64
C GLY A 42 -4.03 0.13 -11.71
N SER A 43 -4.03 -1.18 -11.52
CA SER A 43 -4.53 -2.15 -12.51
C SER A 43 -5.90 -2.76 -12.16
N LEU A 44 -6.57 -2.27 -11.11
CA LEU A 44 -7.92 -2.67 -10.76
C LEU A 44 -8.91 -1.88 -11.65
N PRO A 45 -9.76 -2.53 -12.47
CA PRO A 45 -10.75 -1.81 -13.25
C PRO A 45 -11.80 -1.14 -12.37
N GLY A 46 -12.34 0.01 -12.80
CA GLY A 46 -13.48 0.64 -12.14
C GLY A 46 -14.74 -0.21 -12.23
N ASN A 47 -15.50 -0.31 -11.15
CA ASN A 47 -16.69 -1.15 -11.04
C ASN A 47 -16.46 -2.60 -11.50
N ALA A 48 -15.36 -3.19 -11.07
CA ALA A 48 -14.89 -4.49 -11.52
C ALA A 48 -15.94 -5.59 -11.31
N SER A 49 -16.16 -6.38 -12.34
CA SER A 49 -16.87 -7.64 -12.24
C SER A 49 -16.12 -8.63 -11.32
N LYS A 50 -16.78 -9.69 -10.89
CA LYS A 50 -16.14 -10.74 -10.09
C LYS A 50 -14.93 -11.36 -10.81
N ALA A 51 -15.01 -11.54 -12.12
CA ALA A 51 -13.92 -12.09 -12.94
C ALA A 51 -12.71 -11.16 -13.00
N GLU A 52 -12.94 -9.86 -13.21
CA GLU A 52 -11.88 -8.83 -13.24
C GLU A 52 -11.22 -8.66 -11.87
N ALA A 53 -12.00 -8.60 -10.79
CA ALA A 53 -11.50 -8.56 -9.42
C ALA A 53 -10.70 -9.83 -9.07
N SER A 54 -11.15 -11.02 -9.48
CA SER A 54 -10.42 -12.27 -9.31
C SER A 54 -9.09 -12.26 -10.08
N SER A 55 -9.06 -11.70 -11.28
CA SER A 55 -7.84 -11.54 -12.07
C SER A 55 -6.87 -10.56 -11.42
N TRP A 56 -7.37 -9.47 -10.85
CA TRP A 56 -6.57 -8.53 -10.08
C TRP A 56 -5.96 -9.17 -8.84
N VAL A 57 -6.74 -9.91 -8.05
CA VAL A 57 -6.26 -10.65 -6.86
C VAL A 57 -5.12 -11.61 -7.26
N ARG A 58 -5.26 -12.38 -8.34
CA ARG A 58 -4.18 -13.25 -8.83
C ARG A 58 -2.91 -12.48 -9.19
N ARG A 59 -3.03 -11.31 -9.82
CA ARG A 59 -1.85 -10.46 -10.11
C ARG A 59 -1.17 -9.97 -8.82
N GLN A 60 -1.96 -9.62 -7.79
CA GLN A 60 -1.39 -9.22 -6.50
C GLN A 60 -0.63 -10.39 -5.82
N GLN A 61 -1.18 -11.60 -5.87
CA GLN A 61 -0.52 -12.81 -5.35
C GLN A 61 0.81 -13.11 -6.04
N GLY A 62 0.93 -12.82 -7.33
CA GLY A 62 2.15 -13.05 -8.12
C GLY A 62 3.29 -12.06 -7.85
N ARG A 63 3.01 -10.87 -7.30
CA ARG A 63 4.00 -9.77 -7.23
C ARG A 63 5.30 -10.10 -6.52
N HIS A 64 5.24 -10.87 -5.44
CA HIS A 64 6.44 -11.27 -4.70
C HIS A 64 7.30 -12.23 -5.54
N ALA A 65 6.70 -13.25 -6.14
CA ALA A 65 7.41 -14.19 -7.01
C ALA A 65 8.00 -13.52 -8.27
N GLU A 66 7.37 -12.43 -8.73
CA GLU A 66 7.86 -11.59 -9.84
C GLU A 66 8.99 -10.62 -9.42
N GLY A 67 9.42 -10.63 -8.16
CA GLY A 67 10.47 -9.75 -7.67
C GLY A 67 10.06 -8.27 -7.52
N ARG A 68 8.76 -7.96 -7.48
CA ARG A 68 8.26 -6.58 -7.44
C ARG A 68 8.09 -6.01 -6.05
N GLY A 69 7.92 -6.88 -5.02
CA GLY A 69 7.66 -6.49 -3.65
C GLY A 69 6.51 -7.26 -3.03
N PHE A 70 5.89 -6.69 -2.01
CA PHE A 70 4.84 -7.32 -1.23
C PHE A 70 3.48 -6.66 -1.52
N SER A 71 2.44 -7.49 -1.56
CA SER A 71 1.05 -7.05 -1.75
C SER A 71 0.19 -7.71 -0.69
N PHE A 72 -0.37 -6.90 0.22
CA PHE A 72 -1.11 -7.38 1.38
C PHE A 72 -2.59 -7.03 1.30
N ALA A 73 -3.44 -7.91 1.79
CA ALA A 73 -4.76 -7.52 2.27
C ALA A 73 -4.58 -6.81 3.63
N ILE A 74 -5.24 -5.66 3.79
CA ILE A 74 -5.41 -5.00 5.07
C ILE A 74 -6.63 -5.65 5.72
N ALA A 75 -6.42 -6.42 6.79
CA ALA A 75 -7.47 -7.16 7.45
C ALA A 75 -7.61 -6.75 8.92
N ARG A 76 -8.83 -6.75 9.44
CA ARG A 76 -9.07 -6.53 10.87
C ARG A 76 -8.52 -7.70 11.67
N GLN A 77 -7.96 -7.43 12.85
CA GLN A 77 -7.39 -8.48 13.70
C GLN A 77 -8.46 -9.35 14.38
N ASP A 78 -9.66 -8.81 14.59
CA ASP A 78 -10.74 -9.48 15.33
C ASP A 78 -11.47 -10.58 14.51
N ASP A 79 -11.66 -10.37 13.20
CA ASP A 79 -12.44 -11.28 12.37
C ASP A 79 -11.77 -11.63 11.02
N ASP A 80 -10.54 -11.12 10.81
CA ASP A 80 -9.76 -11.32 9.58
C ASP A 80 -10.46 -10.83 8.29
N TYR A 81 -11.45 -9.94 8.43
CA TYR A 81 -12.14 -9.32 7.30
C TYR A 81 -11.27 -8.28 6.61
N ALA A 82 -11.11 -8.43 5.28
CA ALA A 82 -10.30 -7.52 4.48
C ALA A 82 -11.02 -6.19 4.23
N VAL A 83 -10.46 -5.10 4.73
CA VAL A 83 -10.97 -3.72 4.60
C VAL A 83 -10.21 -2.90 3.56
N GLY A 84 -9.18 -3.47 2.94
CA GLY A 84 -8.38 -2.77 1.95
C GLY A 84 -7.18 -3.55 1.47
N HIS A 85 -6.32 -2.85 0.77
CA HIS A 85 -5.10 -3.38 0.18
C HIS A 85 -3.95 -2.40 0.40
N CYS A 86 -2.74 -2.92 0.63
CA CYS A 86 -1.52 -2.14 0.61
C CYS A 86 -0.38 -2.90 -0.06
N GLY A 87 0.64 -2.16 -0.47
CA GLY A 87 1.82 -2.74 -1.10
C GLY A 87 3.09 -2.04 -0.70
N LEU A 88 4.18 -2.81 -0.67
CA LEU A 88 5.55 -2.33 -0.54
C LEU A 88 6.31 -2.72 -1.80
N TRP A 89 6.70 -1.75 -2.63
CA TRP A 89 7.43 -1.98 -3.87
C TRP A 89 8.92 -1.78 -3.67
N LEU A 90 9.70 -2.75 -4.13
CA LEU A 90 11.14 -2.88 -3.86
C LEU A 90 11.99 -2.74 -5.15
N LYS A 91 11.49 -2.04 -6.15
CA LYS A 91 12.21 -1.86 -7.43
C LYS A 91 13.53 -1.09 -7.28
N ASP A 92 13.60 -0.21 -6.29
CA ASP A 92 14.76 0.67 -6.02
C ASP A 92 15.53 0.21 -4.75
N LEU A 93 15.45 -1.09 -4.41
CA LEU A 93 16.05 -1.66 -3.21
C LEU A 93 17.59 -1.60 -3.24
N ASP A 94 18.20 -1.61 -4.40
CA ASP A 94 19.64 -1.42 -4.61
C ASP A 94 20.14 -0.06 -4.12
N THR A 95 19.26 0.94 -4.04
CA THR A 95 19.55 2.25 -3.47
C THR A 95 19.03 2.41 -2.03
N GLY A 96 18.57 1.33 -1.41
CA GLY A 96 17.98 1.36 -0.06
C GLY A 96 16.57 1.93 0.01
N ARG A 97 15.90 2.10 -1.14
CA ARG A 97 14.57 2.74 -1.20
C ARG A 97 13.46 1.73 -1.46
N ALA A 98 12.35 1.92 -0.78
CA ALA A 98 11.08 1.27 -1.06
C ALA A 98 9.99 2.32 -1.27
N THR A 99 8.94 1.96 -1.98
CA THR A 99 7.75 2.80 -2.12
C THR A 99 6.56 2.07 -1.54
N ALA A 100 5.72 2.75 -0.77
CA ALA A 100 4.51 2.20 -0.20
C ALA A 100 3.25 2.85 -0.78
N GLY A 101 2.14 2.12 -0.71
CA GLY A 101 0.84 2.62 -1.07
C GLY A 101 -0.27 1.78 -0.45
N TYR A 102 -1.44 2.37 -0.27
CA TYR A 102 -2.59 1.74 0.38
C TYR A 102 -3.90 2.28 -0.16
N ALA A 103 -4.95 1.48 -0.01
CA ALA A 103 -6.32 1.90 -0.27
C ALA A 103 -7.27 1.18 0.69
N ILE A 104 -8.23 1.92 1.27
CA ILE A 104 -9.28 1.39 2.12
C ILE A 104 -10.60 1.40 1.35
N VAL A 105 -11.36 0.31 1.45
CA VAL A 105 -12.72 0.18 0.93
C VAL A 105 -13.56 1.37 1.39
N PRO A 106 -14.31 2.04 0.50
CA PRO A 106 -15.05 3.26 0.86
C PRO A 106 -15.93 3.15 2.11
N SER A 107 -16.62 2.02 2.29
CA SER A 107 -17.50 1.78 3.46
C SER A 107 -16.74 1.61 4.78
N ASP A 108 -15.44 1.32 4.75
CA ASP A 108 -14.61 1.04 5.92
C ASP A 108 -13.67 2.20 6.27
N ARG A 109 -13.84 3.37 5.62
CA ARG A 109 -13.06 4.59 5.90
C ARG A 109 -13.52 5.28 7.19
N GLY A 110 -12.66 6.15 7.71
CA GLY A 110 -12.97 6.91 8.94
C GLY A 110 -12.72 6.15 10.24
N CYS A 111 -12.25 4.89 10.18
CA CYS A 111 -11.98 4.03 11.33
C CYS A 111 -10.49 4.01 11.76
N GLY A 112 -9.63 4.81 11.14
CA GLY A 112 -8.18 4.79 11.42
C GLY A 112 -7.38 3.70 10.70
N TYR A 113 -8.03 2.79 9.99
CA TYR A 113 -7.41 1.62 9.35
C TYR A 113 -6.27 1.97 8.37
N ALA A 114 -6.35 3.10 7.67
CA ALA A 114 -5.29 3.53 6.78
C ALA A 114 -3.99 3.84 7.53
N THR A 115 -4.09 4.52 8.68
CA THR A 115 -2.94 4.84 9.54
C THR A 115 -2.36 3.58 10.15
N ASP A 116 -3.20 2.70 10.70
CA ASP A 116 -2.76 1.43 11.27
C ASP A 116 -2.06 0.55 10.22
N ALA A 117 -2.64 0.45 9.01
CA ALA A 117 -2.05 -0.31 7.91
C ALA A 117 -0.70 0.27 7.45
N LEU A 118 -0.62 1.60 7.35
CA LEU A 118 0.64 2.26 6.98
C LEU A 118 1.71 2.06 8.05
N SER A 119 1.35 2.12 9.34
CA SER A 119 2.28 1.86 10.45
C SER A 119 2.80 0.42 10.40
N ALA A 120 1.92 -0.57 10.28
CA ALA A 120 2.32 -1.99 10.16
C ALA A 120 3.21 -2.23 8.93
N LEU A 121 2.87 -1.62 7.78
CA LEU A 121 3.66 -1.74 6.55
C LEU A 121 5.03 -1.08 6.68
N THR A 122 5.11 0.04 7.37
CA THR A 122 6.36 0.77 7.62
C THR A 122 7.28 -0.01 8.53
N GLU A 123 6.77 -0.52 9.65
CA GLU A 123 7.54 -1.35 10.58
C GLU A 123 8.09 -2.60 9.87
N PHE A 124 7.25 -3.28 9.09
CA PHE A 124 7.68 -4.41 8.27
C PHE A 124 8.74 -3.99 7.24
N GLY A 125 8.49 -2.93 6.48
CA GLY A 125 9.40 -2.48 5.43
C GLY A 125 10.78 -2.11 5.99
N LEU A 126 10.83 -1.37 7.09
CA LEU A 126 12.08 -0.99 7.75
C LEU A 126 12.76 -2.16 8.48
N SER A 127 12.09 -3.29 8.73
CA SER A 127 12.72 -4.51 9.23
C SER A 127 13.54 -5.25 8.17
N ILE A 128 13.32 -4.95 6.89
CA ILE A 128 14.10 -5.51 5.77
C ILE A 128 15.48 -4.81 5.76
N PRO A 129 16.59 -5.55 5.94
CA PRO A 129 17.91 -4.95 6.13
C PRO A 129 18.33 -3.95 5.05
N GLU A 130 17.95 -4.18 3.81
CA GLU A 130 18.31 -3.36 2.66
C GLU A 130 17.44 -2.10 2.53
N VAL A 131 16.29 -2.02 3.21
CA VAL A 131 15.41 -0.85 3.16
C VAL A 131 15.86 0.18 4.18
N LEU A 132 16.35 1.30 3.70
CA LEU A 132 16.81 2.44 4.51
C LEU A 132 15.76 3.56 4.55
N ARG A 133 14.88 3.62 3.53
CA ARG A 133 13.88 4.67 3.36
C ARG A 133 12.63 4.11 2.69
N ILE A 134 11.47 4.56 3.15
CA ILE A 134 10.17 4.28 2.50
C ILE A 134 9.56 5.60 2.07
N ASP A 135 9.10 5.66 0.83
CA ASP A 135 8.47 6.83 0.22
C ASP A 135 6.99 6.58 -0.08
N LEU A 136 6.19 7.62 0.08
CA LEU A 136 4.82 7.74 -0.40
C LEU A 136 4.75 8.89 -1.39
N TYR A 137 3.94 8.75 -2.43
CA TYR A 137 3.65 9.79 -3.40
C TYR A 137 2.15 10.06 -3.43
N ILE A 138 1.74 11.27 -3.06
CA ILE A 138 0.35 11.63 -2.80
C ILE A 138 0.00 12.88 -3.60
N GLU A 139 -1.11 12.84 -4.38
CA GLU A 139 -1.60 14.04 -5.06
C GLU A 139 -1.97 15.13 -4.04
N PRO A 140 -1.66 16.43 -4.32
CA PRO A 140 -1.85 17.53 -3.35
C PRO A 140 -3.28 17.74 -2.85
N TRP A 141 -4.28 17.32 -3.64
CA TRP A 141 -5.69 17.41 -3.27
C TRP A 141 -6.16 16.30 -2.32
N ASN A 142 -5.41 15.19 -2.21
CA ASN A 142 -5.80 14.02 -1.43
C ASN A 142 -5.50 14.22 0.07
N ILE A 143 -6.22 15.15 0.69
CA ILE A 143 -6.03 15.54 2.09
C ILE A 143 -6.10 14.35 3.05
N PRO A 144 -7.02 13.37 2.90
CA PRO A 144 -7.02 12.20 3.79
C PRO A 144 -5.71 11.42 3.78
N SER A 145 -5.11 11.20 2.59
CA SER A 145 -3.83 10.50 2.47
C SER A 145 -2.65 11.32 3.01
N LEU A 146 -2.64 12.65 2.81
CA LEU A 146 -1.63 13.54 3.41
C LEU A 146 -1.64 13.41 4.94
N ARG A 147 -2.83 13.48 5.56
CA ARG A 147 -2.99 13.32 7.01
C ARG A 147 -2.58 11.93 7.51
N THR A 148 -2.86 10.90 6.73
CA THR A 148 -2.44 9.52 7.06
C THR A 148 -0.92 9.40 7.06
N ALA A 149 -0.23 9.94 6.05
CA ALA A 149 1.22 9.98 5.99
C ALA A 149 1.83 10.71 7.20
N GLU A 150 1.32 11.90 7.52
CA GLU A 150 1.78 12.71 8.66
C GLU A 150 1.58 11.99 10.00
N ARG A 151 0.42 11.34 10.22
CA ARG A 151 0.15 10.52 11.41
C ARG A 151 1.03 9.28 11.49
N GLY A 152 1.41 8.72 10.35
CA GLY A 152 2.34 7.60 10.23
C GLY A 152 3.81 8.00 10.45
N GLY A 153 4.10 9.27 10.77
CA GLY A 153 5.45 9.76 11.04
C GLY A 153 6.27 10.07 9.78
N TYR A 154 5.65 10.07 8.61
CA TYR A 154 6.33 10.45 7.37
C TYR A 154 6.54 11.96 7.30
N LEU A 155 7.74 12.36 6.91
CA LEU A 155 8.10 13.76 6.71
C LEU A 155 7.74 14.20 5.30
N ARG A 156 7.07 15.33 5.20
CA ARG A 156 6.71 15.94 3.93
C ARG A 156 7.96 16.46 3.24
N GLY A 157 8.16 16.02 2.00
CA GLY A 157 9.22 16.46 1.10
C GLY A 157 8.73 17.45 0.05
N GLN A 158 9.32 17.36 -1.14
CA GLN A 158 9.05 18.27 -2.26
C GLN A 158 7.83 17.84 -3.09
N LEU A 159 7.33 18.78 -3.88
CA LEU A 159 6.42 18.50 -4.98
C LEU A 159 7.21 17.95 -6.17
N VAL A 160 6.89 16.74 -6.61
CA VAL A 160 7.50 16.10 -7.78
C VAL A 160 6.55 16.24 -8.96
N VAL A 161 6.89 17.14 -9.89
CA VAL A 161 6.05 17.46 -11.04
C VAL A 161 6.00 16.28 -12.02
N GLY A 162 4.79 15.94 -12.48
CA GLY A 162 4.55 14.89 -13.46
C GLY A 162 5.06 13.50 -13.05
N HIS A 163 5.06 13.21 -11.75
CA HIS A 163 5.70 12.01 -11.18
C HIS A 163 5.01 10.70 -11.58
N GLN A 164 3.69 10.67 -11.60
CA GLN A 164 2.92 9.45 -11.79
C GLN A 164 1.76 9.64 -12.77
N ALA A 165 1.54 8.65 -13.63
CA ALA A 165 0.34 8.63 -14.48
C ALA A 165 -0.86 8.14 -13.65
N ILE A 166 -1.89 8.99 -13.52
CA ILE A 166 -3.16 8.69 -12.87
C ILE A 166 -4.29 8.96 -13.86
N GLY A 167 -5.09 7.95 -14.16
CA GLY A 167 -6.13 8.07 -15.17
C GLY A 167 -5.60 8.48 -16.55
N GLY A 168 -4.40 8.04 -16.92
CA GLY A 168 -3.75 8.35 -18.19
C GLY A 168 -3.13 9.75 -18.29
N ARG A 169 -3.07 10.50 -17.19
CA ARG A 169 -2.44 11.84 -17.14
C ARG A 169 -1.32 11.87 -16.11
N LEU A 170 -0.19 12.50 -16.47
CA LEU A 170 0.86 12.78 -15.51
C LEU A 170 0.36 13.74 -14.43
N ARG A 171 0.58 13.39 -13.17
CA ARG A 171 0.17 14.13 -11.99
C ARG A 171 1.35 14.49 -11.12
N ASP A 172 1.25 15.66 -10.52
CA ASP A 172 2.21 16.12 -9.52
C ASP A 172 1.92 15.43 -8.20
N MET A 173 2.98 14.97 -7.53
CA MET A 173 2.90 14.27 -6.26
C MET A 173 3.70 14.97 -5.20
N ILE A 174 3.17 15.05 -3.98
CA ILE A 174 3.95 15.39 -2.80
C ILE A 174 4.65 14.12 -2.34
N GLU A 175 5.97 14.16 -2.25
CA GLU A 175 6.77 13.10 -1.65
C GLU A 175 6.65 13.18 -0.12
N TYR A 176 6.41 12.05 0.51
CA TYR A 176 6.52 11.84 1.95
C TYR A 176 7.49 10.70 2.21
N SER A 177 8.37 10.85 3.19
CA SER A 177 9.42 9.85 3.44
C SER A 177 9.58 9.56 4.91
N ILE A 178 9.93 8.31 5.21
CA ILE A 178 10.38 7.87 6.52
C ILE A 178 11.67 7.07 6.38
N TRP A 179 12.60 7.28 7.29
CA TRP A 179 13.91 6.61 7.28
C TRP A 179 14.02 5.62 8.43
N ARG A 180 14.85 4.60 8.21
CA ARG A 180 15.26 3.73 9.30
C ARG A 180 15.96 4.58 10.37
N PRO A 181 15.61 4.40 11.66
CA PRO A 181 16.40 4.99 12.74
C PRO A 181 17.87 4.55 12.61
N ILE A 182 18.77 5.48 12.83
CA ILE A 182 20.20 5.16 12.94
C ILE A 182 20.39 4.66 14.37
N ASP A 183 20.80 3.41 14.51
CA ASP A 183 21.24 2.89 15.82
C ASP A 183 22.56 3.61 16.18
N ASP A 184 22.53 4.38 17.28
CA ASP A 184 23.70 5.05 17.85
C ASP A 184 24.66 4.04 18.50
#